data_a3dab9c898d7ed470725ccc168425a5a
#
_entry.id   a3dab9c898d7ed470725ccc168425a5a
#
_cell.length_a   1.000
_cell.length_b   1.000
_cell.length_c   1.000
_cell.angle_alpha   90.00
_cell.angle_beta   90.00
_cell.angle_gamma   90.00
#
_symmetry.space_group_name_H-M   'P 1'
#
loop_
_entity.id
_entity.type
_entity.pdbx_description
1 polymer ?
#
loop_
_entity_poly.entity_id
_entity_poly.type
_entity_poly.pdbx_seq_one_letter_code
_entity_poly.pdbx_strand_id
1 'polypeptide(L)'
;MLVNDDESVTRLKGPSRPIQPEGDRAAMLAALECVGAVCVFPGIRATEALRRSSPDIYVKGGDYTPDSLDREEFLALQACGSQIKILPLVPGCSTSSIVKRILEGAKAPEGKEEGALDERLQPIFRRRSIRSFLPRAVQRNEVGLLLEAAMAAPSARACYPAEFVVLESQELRKKVAECLPNGHFLDKAPLGILVCGDISRSCGQELSYLLQDCSACVENLLLAASMLGMGACWLGVHPRQERIDALKKLFKLPENIVPVAVVALGWTTETKPPRTNYQPEQVHLDRW
;
A
#
# COMPACT_ATOMS: atom_id res chain seq x y z
N MET A 1 24.10 -4.83 -18.78
CA MET A 1 23.56 -3.46 -18.95
C MET A 1 24.68 -2.48 -19.28
N LEU A 2 24.41 -1.44 -20.08
CA LEU A 2 25.39 -0.40 -20.43
C LEU A 2 25.11 0.88 -19.66
N VAL A 3 26.15 1.48 -19.05
CA VAL A 3 26.08 2.70 -18.23
C VAL A 3 27.12 3.69 -18.75
N ASN A 4 26.74 4.94 -19.02
CA ASN A 4 27.68 6.00 -19.36
C ASN A 4 28.59 6.33 -18.18
N ASP A 5 29.87 6.67 -18.45
CA ASP A 5 30.76 7.25 -17.45
C ASP A 5 30.28 8.64 -16.98
N ASP A 6 30.89 9.15 -15.92
CA ASP A 6 30.47 10.42 -15.30
C ASP A 6 30.74 11.61 -16.23
N GLU A 7 31.83 11.61 -16.99
CA GLU A 7 32.14 12.67 -17.96
C GLU A 7 31.08 12.76 -19.05
N SER A 8 30.66 11.62 -19.59
CA SER A 8 29.63 11.55 -20.62
C SER A 8 28.28 12.03 -20.08
N VAL A 9 27.92 11.63 -18.85
CA VAL A 9 26.68 12.10 -18.20
C VAL A 9 26.70 13.63 -17.98
N THR A 10 27.83 14.17 -17.56
CA THR A 10 28.00 15.62 -17.39
C THR A 10 27.82 16.35 -18.70
N ARG A 11 28.39 15.85 -19.79
CA ARG A 11 28.24 16.44 -21.16
C ARG A 11 26.80 16.36 -21.66
N LEU A 12 26.08 15.27 -21.36
CA LEU A 12 24.70 15.05 -21.81
C LEU A 12 23.65 15.82 -21.01
N LYS A 13 23.85 15.96 -19.69
CA LYS A 13 22.83 16.45 -18.75
C LYS A 13 23.22 17.69 -17.96
N GLY A 14 24.40 18.24 -18.22
CA GLY A 14 24.91 19.46 -17.56
C GLY A 14 25.77 19.19 -16.32
N PRO A 15 26.42 20.25 -15.79
CA PRO A 15 27.45 20.14 -14.74
C PRO A 15 26.93 19.69 -13.37
N SER A 16 25.63 19.73 -13.14
CA SER A 16 25.01 19.19 -11.92
C SER A 16 24.72 17.68 -11.97
N ARG A 17 25.21 17.00 -13.00
CA ARG A 17 25.01 15.56 -13.22
C ARG A 17 26.35 14.87 -13.49
N PRO A 18 26.51 13.59 -13.12
CA PRO A 18 25.54 12.73 -12.44
C PRO A 18 25.38 13.09 -10.95
N ILE A 19 24.31 12.58 -10.31
CA ILE A 19 24.11 12.68 -8.85
C ILE A 19 24.88 11.59 -8.12
N GLN A 20 24.96 10.41 -8.72
CA GLN A 20 25.68 9.26 -8.20
C GLN A 20 26.86 8.96 -9.13
N PRO A 21 28.07 8.71 -8.58
CA PRO A 21 29.23 8.27 -9.36
C PRO A 21 28.94 7.02 -10.19
N GLU A 22 29.66 6.86 -11.29
CA GLU A 22 29.48 5.70 -12.20
C GLU A 22 29.66 4.36 -11.49
N GLY A 23 30.59 4.29 -10.52
CA GLY A 23 30.80 3.09 -9.71
C GLY A 23 29.56 2.70 -8.91
N ASP A 24 28.92 3.65 -8.25
CA ASP A 24 27.71 3.41 -7.47
C ASP A 24 26.53 3.05 -8.37
N ARG A 25 26.38 3.73 -9.51
CA ARG A 25 25.37 3.41 -10.52
C ARG A 25 25.53 1.98 -11.07
N ALA A 26 26.76 1.59 -11.35
CA ALA A 26 27.08 0.23 -11.81
C ALA A 26 26.83 -0.81 -10.71
N ALA A 27 27.24 -0.55 -9.48
CA ALA A 27 27.05 -1.45 -8.34
C ALA A 27 25.56 -1.69 -8.04
N MET A 28 24.73 -0.63 -8.05
CA MET A 28 23.29 -0.75 -7.87
C MET A 28 22.62 -1.63 -8.94
N LEU A 29 23.02 -1.47 -10.20
CA LEU A 29 22.48 -2.29 -11.28
C LEU A 29 22.96 -3.74 -11.20
N ALA A 30 24.22 -3.97 -10.81
CA ALA A 30 24.79 -5.30 -10.66
C ALA A 30 24.17 -6.09 -9.48
N ALA A 31 23.58 -5.40 -8.50
CA ALA A 31 22.89 -6.03 -7.37
C ALA A 31 21.48 -6.57 -7.73
N LEU A 32 20.95 -6.26 -8.91
CA LEU A 32 19.67 -6.78 -9.36
C LEU A 32 19.84 -8.23 -9.85
N GLU A 33 19.04 -9.14 -9.34
CA GLU A 33 19.07 -10.57 -9.69
C GLU A 33 18.92 -10.82 -11.21
N CYS A 34 18.19 -9.96 -11.91
CA CYS A 34 17.98 -10.05 -13.36
C CYS A 34 19.13 -9.49 -14.20
N VAL A 35 20.19 -8.95 -13.60
CA VAL A 35 21.30 -8.31 -14.30
C VAL A 35 22.54 -9.20 -14.23
N GLY A 36 22.87 -9.85 -15.36
CA GLY A 36 24.04 -10.73 -15.44
C GLY A 36 25.38 -9.98 -15.53
N ALA A 37 25.41 -8.77 -16.08
CA ALA A 37 26.63 -7.95 -16.18
C ALA A 37 26.31 -6.47 -16.38
N VAL A 38 27.19 -5.60 -15.85
CA VAL A 38 27.16 -4.15 -16.08
C VAL A 38 28.50 -3.72 -16.68
N CYS A 39 28.44 -2.89 -17.71
CA CYS A 39 29.58 -2.31 -18.36
C CYS A 39 29.47 -0.78 -18.37
N VAL A 40 30.45 -0.11 -17.78
CA VAL A 40 30.59 1.35 -17.90
C VAL A 40 31.36 1.64 -19.19
N PHE A 41 30.85 2.54 -19.99
CA PHE A 41 31.49 2.90 -21.26
C PHE A 41 31.73 4.43 -21.34
N PRO A 42 32.86 4.84 -21.93
CA PRO A 42 33.17 6.24 -22.17
C PRO A 42 32.43 6.75 -23.41
N GLY A 43 32.14 8.05 -23.42
CA GLY A 43 31.55 8.72 -24.57
C GLY A 43 30.03 8.87 -24.52
N ILE A 44 29.56 9.79 -25.34
CA ILE A 44 28.15 10.19 -25.41
C ILE A 44 27.30 9.07 -26.04
N ARG A 45 27.89 8.26 -26.91
CA ARG A 45 27.22 7.21 -27.67
C ARG A 45 27.70 5.84 -27.24
N ALA A 46 26.79 4.90 -27.18
CA ALA A 46 27.09 3.51 -26.87
C ALA A 46 27.53 2.67 -28.08
N THR A 47 27.81 3.28 -29.25
CA THR A 47 28.03 2.62 -30.51
C THR A 47 29.06 1.50 -30.43
N GLU A 48 30.24 1.77 -29.85
CA GLU A 48 31.32 0.77 -29.72
C GLU A 48 30.95 -0.34 -28.72
N ALA A 49 30.31 0.04 -27.59
CA ALA A 49 29.84 -0.93 -26.61
C ALA A 49 28.76 -1.86 -27.19
N LEU A 50 27.89 -1.34 -28.05
CA LEU A 50 26.88 -2.12 -28.78
C LEU A 50 27.51 -3.08 -29.81
N ARG A 51 28.50 -2.62 -30.59
CA ARG A 51 29.23 -3.50 -31.51
C ARG A 51 29.92 -4.66 -30.79
N ARG A 52 30.53 -4.39 -29.66
CA ARG A 52 31.25 -5.40 -28.86
C ARG A 52 30.33 -6.37 -28.13
N SER A 53 29.18 -5.91 -27.66
CA SER A 53 28.22 -6.74 -26.95
C SER A 53 27.30 -7.53 -27.87
N SER A 54 27.07 -7.06 -29.11
CA SER A 54 26.17 -7.66 -30.12
C SER A 54 24.87 -8.20 -29.51
N PRO A 55 24.04 -7.37 -28.86
CA PRO A 55 22.89 -7.85 -28.12
C PRO A 55 21.80 -8.37 -29.08
N ASP A 56 21.12 -9.47 -28.72
CA ASP A 56 19.94 -9.94 -29.47
C ASP A 56 18.79 -8.95 -29.37
N ILE A 57 18.62 -8.35 -28.15
CA ILE A 57 17.58 -7.37 -27.87
C ILE A 57 18.21 -6.13 -27.22
N TYR A 58 18.01 -4.99 -27.88
CA TYR A 58 18.35 -3.68 -27.29
C TYR A 58 17.11 -3.03 -26.68
N VAL A 59 17.19 -2.69 -25.41
CA VAL A 59 16.09 -2.05 -24.67
C VAL A 59 16.48 -0.63 -24.29
N LYS A 60 15.65 0.34 -24.62
CA LYS A 60 15.79 1.75 -24.19
C LYS A 60 14.49 2.24 -23.56
N GLY A 61 14.60 2.90 -22.42
CA GLY A 61 13.44 3.52 -21.74
C GLY A 61 13.34 4.99 -22.11
N GLY A 62 12.12 5.50 -22.25
CA GLY A 62 11.89 6.94 -22.44
C GLY A 62 10.99 7.29 -23.61
N ASP A 63 11.05 8.56 -23.97
CA ASP A 63 10.27 9.16 -25.06
C ASP A 63 10.97 8.96 -26.43
N TYR A 64 11.67 7.83 -26.60
CA TYR A 64 12.33 7.49 -27.85
C TYR A 64 11.36 6.76 -28.80
N THR A 65 11.56 7.00 -30.07
CA THR A 65 11.00 6.17 -31.15
C THR A 65 12.18 5.52 -31.89
N PRO A 66 11.98 4.45 -32.65
CA PRO A 66 13.06 3.89 -33.50
C PRO A 66 13.74 4.94 -34.36
N ASP A 67 12.98 5.93 -34.87
CA ASP A 67 13.48 7.00 -35.74
C ASP A 67 14.22 8.12 -34.98
N SER A 68 14.04 8.20 -33.64
CA SER A 68 14.72 9.18 -32.78
C SER A 68 15.99 8.65 -32.12
N LEU A 69 16.37 7.41 -32.39
CA LEU A 69 17.64 6.86 -31.93
C LEU A 69 18.81 7.53 -32.71
N ASP A 70 19.94 7.64 -32.00
CA ASP A 70 21.16 8.10 -32.68
C ASP A 70 21.48 7.21 -33.87
N ARG A 71 21.80 7.84 -35.02
CA ARG A 71 21.97 7.14 -36.27
C ARG A 71 23.12 6.11 -36.24
N GLU A 72 24.19 6.40 -35.50
CA GLU A 72 25.34 5.48 -35.41
C GLU A 72 25.02 4.29 -34.50
N GLU A 73 24.29 4.52 -33.39
CA GLU A 73 23.80 3.46 -32.54
C GLU A 73 22.81 2.56 -33.29
N PHE A 74 21.88 3.15 -34.03
CA PHE A 74 20.93 2.42 -34.87
C PHE A 74 21.61 1.53 -35.92
N LEU A 75 22.60 2.06 -36.65
CA LEU A 75 23.36 1.29 -37.63
C LEU A 75 24.17 0.16 -36.97
N ALA A 76 24.73 0.39 -35.79
CA ALA A 76 25.45 -0.64 -35.07
C ALA A 76 24.50 -1.78 -34.64
N LEU A 77 23.31 -1.46 -34.12
CA LEU A 77 22.31 -2.45 -33.76
C LEU A 77 21.77 -3.23 -34.97
N GLN A 78 21.54 -2.55 -36.07
CA GLN A 78 21.13 -3.18 -37.32
C GLN A 78 22.20 -4.15 -37.84
N ALA A 79 23.46 -3.77 -37.78
CA ALA A 79 24.60 -4.61 -38.21
C ALA A 79 24.73 -5.87 -37.32
N CYS A 80 24.34 -5.79 -36.06
CA CYS A 80 24.31 -6.92 -35.10
C CYS A 80 23.03 -7.78 -35.22
N GLY A 81 22.04 -7.36 -36.03
CA GLY A 81 20.74 -8.05 -36.09
C GLY A 81 19.87 -7.88 -34.86
N SER A 82 20.11 -6.87 -34.05
CA SER A 82 19.44 -6.64 -32.77
C SER A 82 17.96 -6.23 -32.93
N GLN A 83 17.06 -6.80 -32.13
CA GLN A 83 15.70 -6.30 -32.00
C GLN A 83 15.66 -5.09 -31.07
N ILE A 84 15.11 -3.97 -31.52
CA ILE A 84 15.00 -2.75 -30.72
C ILE A 84 13.65 -2.73 -30.02
N LYS A 85 13.64 -2.58 -28.67
CA LYS A 85 12.44 -2.42 -27.84
C LYS A 85 12.51 -1.11 -27.05
N ILE A 86 11.51 -0.27 -27.23
CA ILE A 86 11.35 0.96 -26.45
C ILE A 86 10.32 0.69 -25.33
N LEU A 87 10.69 0.95 -24.10
CA LEU A 87 9.80 0.81 -22.94
C LEU A 87 9.31 2.19 -22.50
N PRO A 88 8.00 2.34 -22.22
CA PRO A 88 7.46 3.59 -21.69
C PRO A 88 8.07 3.91 -20.33
N LEU A 89 8.23 5.20 -20.03
CA LEU A 89 8.64 5.65 -18.70
C LEU A 89 7.52 5.36 -17.67
N VAL A 90 7.93 4.96 -16.47
CA VAL A 90 7.01 4.88 -15.35
C VAL A 90 6.74 6.30 -14.84
N PRO A 91 5.48 6.78 -14.87
CA PRO A 91 5.15 8.12 -14.42
C PRO A 91 5.61 8.39 -12.99
N GLY A 92 6.18 9.58 -12.75
CA GLY A 92 6.63 10.01 -11.41
C GLY A 92 7.98 9.45 -10.95
N CYS A 93 8.64 8.58 -11.74
CA CYS A 93 9.90 7.91 -11.38
C CYS A 93 11.13 8.49 -12.10
N SER A 94 11.29 9.80 -12.18
CA SER A 94 12.52 10.40 -12.74
C SER A 94 13.43 10.92 -11.63
N THR A 95 14.77 10.82 -11.85
CA THR A 95 15.76 11.40 -10.93
C THR A 95 15.56 12.91 -10.77
N SER A 96 15.13 13.60 -11.81
CA SER A 96 14.86 15.05 -11.76
C SER A 96 13.66 15.35 -10.87
N SER A 97 12.59 14.55 -10.89
CA SER A 97 11.45 14.71 -10.01
C SER A 97 11.79 14.37 -8.54
N ILE A 98 12.70 13.43 -8.32
CA ILE A 98 13.20 13.11 -6.97
C ILE A 98 14.01 14.30 -6.42
N VAL A 99 14.96 14.84 -7.20
CA VAL A 99 15.77 16.00 -6.81
C VAL A 99 14.87 17.22 -6.57
N LYS A 100 13.92 17.47 -7.46
CA LYS A 100 12.95 18.56 -7.27
C LYS A 100 12.18 18.39 -5.96
N ARG A 101 11.67 17.19 -5.66
CA ARG A 101 11.00 16.92 -4.37
C ARG A 101 11.90 17.09 -3.16
N ILE A 102 13.19 16.72 -3.24
CA ILE A 102 14.15 16.90 -2.15
C ILE A 102 14.42 18.40 -1.94
N LEU A 103 14.62 19.17 -3.01
CA LEU A 103 14.84 20.61 -2.93
C LEU A 103 13.59 21.37 -2.48
N GLU A 104 12.42 20.94 -2.90
CA GLU A 104 11.13 21.48 -2.47
C GLU A 104 10.78 21.04 -1.04
N GLY A 105 11.15 19.83 -0.62
CA GLY A 105 10.98 19.34 0.74
C GLY A 105 11.95 19.96 1.76
N ALA A 106 13.01 20.63 1.33
CA ALA A 106 13.90 21.43 2.17
C ALA A 106 13.31 22.83 2.47
N LYS A 107 12.30 23.26 1.73
CA LYS A 107 11.43 24.36 2.12
C LYS A 107 10.27 23.78 2.93
N ALA A 108 10.08 24.26 4.16
CA ALA A 108 8.83 24.01 4.86
C ALA A 108 7.67 24.33 3.89
N PRO A 109 6.61 23.53 3.85
CA PRO A 109 5.53 23.74 2.90
C PRO A 109 4.88 25.10 3.16
N GLU A 110 5.34 26.11 2.42
CA GLU A 110 4.64 27.38 2.30
C GLU A 110 3.41 27.13 1.45
N GLY A 111 2.24 27.20 2.07
CA GLY A 111 0.95 27.27 1.40
C GLY A 111 0.52 25.98 0.72
N LYS A 112 -0.01 25.02 1.50
CA LYS A 112 -1.01 24.11 0.94
C LYS A 112 -2.17 24.95 0.44
N GLU A 113 -2.63 24.71 -0.80
CA GLU A 113 -3.99 25.13 -1.17
C GLU A 113 -4.93 24.65 -0.06
N GLU A 114 -5.70 25.55 0.52
CA GLU A 114 -6.71 25.20 1.52
C GLU A 114 -7.59 24.09 0.95
N GLY A 115 -7.47 22.87 1.51
CA GLY A 115 -8.24 21.69 1.11
C GLY A 115 -7.45 20.52 0.51
N ALA A 116 -6.18 20.66 0.14
CA ALA A 116 -5.39 19.53 -0.37
C ALA A 116 -4.96 18.59 0.77
N LEU A 117 -5.39 17.32 0.69
CA LEU A 117 -5.01 16.28 1.64
C LEU A 117 -3.53 15.90 1.46
N ASP A 118 -2.79 15.80 2.57
CA ASP A 118 -1.38 15.44 2.55
C ASP A 118 -1.16 14.03 1.98
N GLU A 119 -0.29 13.90 0.98
CA GLU A 119 -0.02 12.62 0.31
C GLU A 119 0.49 11.54 1.27
N ARG A 120 1.23 11.91 2.30
CA ARG A 120 1.76 11.00 3.32
C ARG A 120 0.65 10.36 4.16
N LEU A 121 -0.50 11.03 4.28
CA LEU A 121 -1.67 10.58 5.02
C LEU A 121 -2.76 9.97 4.12
N GLN A 122 -2.49 9.81 2.83
CA GLN A 122 -3.42 9.21 1.88
C GLN A 122 -3.99 7.85 2.31
N PRO A 123 -3.24 6.93 2.94
CA PRO A 123 -3.83 5.69 3.44
C PRO A 123 -5.00 5.90 4.39
N ILE A 124 -4.93 6.93 5.25
CA ILE A 124 -6.01 7.29 6.19
C ILE A 124 -7.21 7.86 5.44
N PHE A 125 -6.98 8.82 4.54
CA PHE A 125 -8.06 9.53 3.84
C PHE A 125 -8.76 8.67 2.79
N ARG A 126 -8.03 7.73 2.15
CA ARG A 126 -8.57 6.80 1.15
C ARG A 126 -9.36 5.66 1.75
N ARG A 127 -9.13 5.30 3.02
CA ARG A 127 -9.91 4.27 3.68
C ARG A 127 -11.39 4.69 3.73
N ARG A 128 -12.23 3.89 3.12
CA ARG A 128 -13.69 4.12 3.04
C ARG A 128 -14.43 2.84 3.38
N SER A 129 -15.65 2.98 3.91
CA SER A 129 -16.53 1.85 4.12
C SER A 129 -17.06 1.34 2.77
N ILE A 130 -16.61 0.16 2.37
CA ILE A 130 -16.95 -0.54 1.13
C ILE A 130 -17.93 -1.66 1.45
N ARG A 131 -18.96 -1.81 0.64
CA ARG A 131 -20.05 -2.78 0.84
C ARG A 131 -20.36 -3.62 -0.40
N SER A 132 -19.62 -3.41 -1.49
CA SER A 132 -19.70 -4.21 -2.71
C SER A 132 -18.37 -4.94 -2.92
N PHE A 133 -18.42 -6.24 -3.07
CA PHE A 133 -17.25 -7.09 -3.14
C PHE A 133 -17.28 -7.95 -4.40
N LEU A 134 -16.09 -8.24 -4.93
CA LEU A 134 -15.88 -9.21 -5.99
C LEU A 134 -15.90 -10.63 -5.43
N PRO A 135 -16.32 -11.63 -6.20
CA PRO A 135 -16.31 -13.05 -5.79
C PRO A 135 -14.89 -13.65 -5.86
N ARG A 136 -13.89 -12.89 -5.40
CA ARG A 136 -12.47 -13.29 -5.36
C ARG A 136 -12.10 -13.61 -3.92
N ALA A 137 -11.62 -14.82 -3.67
CA ALA A 137 -11.18 -15.24 -2.34
C ALA A 137 -10.02 -14.37 -1.83
N VAL A 138 -10.00 -14.12 -0.53
CA VAL A 138 -8.86 -13.56 0.19
C VAL A 138 -7.96 -14.73 0.58
N GLN A 139 -6.68 -14.67 0.21
CA GLN A 139 -5.75 -15.76 0.44
C GLN A 139 -5.27 -15.80 1.89
N ARG A 140 -4.84 -16.97 2.38
CA ARG A 140 -4.40 -17.13 3.78
C ARG A 140 -3.27 -16.20 4.19
N ASN A 141 -2.31 -15.94 3.30
CA ASN A 141 -1.23 -14.98 3.55
C ASN A 141 -1.77 -13.55 3.70
N GLU A 142 -2.78 -13.17 2.92
CA GLU A 142 -3.43 -11.85 3.02
C GLU A 142 -4.20 -11.73 4.34
N VAL A 143 -4.90 -12.78 4.77
CA VAL A 143 -5.55 -12.86 6.09
C VAL A 143 -4.52 -12.70 7.20
N GLY A 144 -3.35 -13.35 7.07
CA GLY A 144 -2.24 -13.21 8.02
C GLY A 144 -1.79 -11.75 8.16
N LEU A 145 -1.52 -11.07 7.05
CA LEU A 145 -1.12 -9.65 7.04
C LEU A 145 -2.17 -8.73 7.68
N LEU A 146 -3.45 -8.99 7.43
CA LEU A 146 -4.55 -8.24 8.03
C LEU A 146 -4.60 -8.41 9.56
N LEU A 147 -4.41 -9.63 10.05
CA LEU A 147 -4.40 -9.93 11.50
C LEU A 147 -3.13 -9.38 12.18
N GLU A 148 -1.98 -9.49 11.54
CA GLU A 148 -0.73 -8.89 12.04
C GLU A 148 -0.88 -7.36 12.20
N ALA A 149 -1.46 -6.68 11.20
CA ALA A 149 -1.73 -5.26 11.28
C ALA A 149 -2.72 -4.91 12.41
N ALA A 150 -3.80 -5.70 12.56
CA ALA A 150 -4.75 -5.52 13.65
C ALA A 150 -4.08 -5.66 15.02
N MET A 151 -3.26 -6.70 15.19
CA MET A 151 -2.57 -7.00 16.45
C MET A 151 -1.41 -6.02 16.74
N ALA A 152 -0.96 -5.25 15.77
CA ALA A 152 0.01 -4.17 15.97
C ALA A 152 -0.58 -2.93 16.66
N ALA A 153 -1.90 -2.89 16.88
CA ALA A 153 -2.54 -1.80 17.60
C ALA A 153 -2.05 -1.72 19.06
N PRO A 154 -1.88 -0.52 19.62
CA PRO A 154 -1.58 -0.38 21.03
C PRO A 154 -2.75 -0.83 21.90
N SER A 155 -2.49 -1.19 23.14
CA SER A 155 -3.52 -1.48 24.16
C SER A 155 -3.17 -0.86 25.50
N ALA A 156 -4.17 -0.64 26.34
CA ALA A 156 -3.97 -0.13 27.68
C ALA A 156 -3.00 -1.03 28.47
N ARG A 157 -1.88 -0.46 28.95
CA ARG A 157 -0.80 -1.16 29.66
C ARG A 157 -0.25 -2.40 28.92
N ALA A 158 -0.33 -2.43 27.59
CA ALA A 158 0.10 -3.57 26.75
C ALA A 158 -0.58 -4.90 27.14
N CYS A 159 -1.86 -4.86 27.49
CA CYS A 159 -2.64 -6.05 27.88
C CYS A 159 -3.06 -6.91 26.69
N TYR A 160 -3.23 -6.32 25.49
CA TYR A 160 -3.58 -6.99 24.23
C TYR A 160 -4.77 -7.97 24.36
N PRO A 161 -5.97 -7.49 24.77
CA PRO A 161 -7.11 -8.35 25.02
C PRO A 161 -7.86 -8.79 23.76
N ALA A 162 -7.50 -8.30 22.58
CA ALA A 162 -8.23 -8.57 21.35
C ALA A 162 -8.08 -10.03 20.89
N GLU A 163 -9.21 -10.60 20.45
CA GLU A 163 -9.35 -11.95 19.88
C GLU A 163 -10.09 -11.87 18.55
N PHE A 164 -9.77 -12.76 17.62
CA PHE A 164 -10.29 -12.69 16.25
C PHE A 164 -10.87 -14.05 15.82
N VAL A 165 -12.09 -14.03 15.26
CA VAL A 165 -12.66 -15.20 14.60
C VAL A 165 -12.75 -14.92 13.10
N VAL A 166 -12.04 -15.70 12.29
CA VAL A 166 -12.03 -15.57 10.83
C VAL A 166 -13.22 -16.35 10.24
N LEU A 167 -14.05 -15.66 9.47
CA LEU A 167 -15.30 -16.17 8.89
C LEU A 167 -15.07 -16.50 7.40
N GLU A 168 -14.49 -17.65 7.12
CA GLU A 168 -14.22 -18.13 5.74
C GLU A 168 -15.47 -18.74 5.10
N SER A 169 -16.34 -19.38 5.88
CA SER A 169 -17.57 -20.02 5.39
C SER A 169 -18.65 -18.98 5.04
N GLN A 170 -19.18 -19.05 3.82
CA GLN A 170 -20.30 -18.19 3.41
C GLN A 170 -21.54 -18.45 4.28
N GLU A 171 -21.83 -19.70 4.61
CA GLU A 171 -22.95 -20.05 5.47
C GLU A 171 -22.84 -19.36 6.85
N LEU A 172 -21.63 -19.33 7.41
CA LEU A 172 -21.38 -18.67 8.70
C LEU A 172 -21.51 -17.15 8.57
N ARG A 173 -20.97 -16.53 7.51
CA ARG A 173 -21.14 -15.10 7.24
C ARG A 173 -22.61 -14.73 7.08
N LYS A 174 -23.41 -15.57 6.42
CA LYS A 174 -24.85 -15.36 6.30
C LYS A 174 -25.55 -15.37 7.67
N LYS A 175 -25.27 -16.36 8.52
CA LYS A 175 -25.80 -16.43 9.89
C LYS A 175 -25.40 -15.20 10.72
N VAL A 176 -24.16 -14.73 10.60
CA VAL A 176 -23.69 -13.49 11.25
C VAL A 176 -24.43 -12.27 10.69
N ALA A 177 -24.64 -12.20 9.37
CA ALA A 177 -25.37 -11.10 8.73
C ALA A 177 -26.82 -10.99 9.24
N GLU A 178 -27.47 -12.12 9.51
CA GLU A 178 -28.82 -12.19 10.08
C GLU A 178 -28.88 -11.62 11.51
N CYS A 179 -27.78 -11.67 12.27
CA CYS A 179 -27.65 -11.05 13.59
C CYS A 179 -27.45 -9.52 13.53
N LEU A 180 -27.14 -8.97 12.34
CA LEU A 180 -26.74 -7.57 12.18
C LEU A 180 -27.69 -6.85 11.19
N PRO A 181 -28.61 -5.97 11.63
CA PRO A 181 -29.65 -5.38 10.78
C PRO A 181 -29.15 -4.70 9.50
N ASN A 182 -27.93 -4.12 9.54
CA ASN A 182 -27.31 -3.45 8.39
C ASN A 182 -26.19 -4.27 7.77
N GLY A 183 -26.12 -5.57 8.06
CA GLY A 183 -25.00 -6.47 7.72
C GLY A 183 -25.22 -7.32 6.46
N HIS A 184 -26.27 -7.11 5.67
CA HIS A 184 -26.61 -7.97 4.53
C HIS A 184 -25.49 -8.20 3.53
N PHE A 185 -24.62 -7.20 3.33
CA PHE A 185 -23.49 -7.31 2.41
C PHE A 185 -22.39 -8.25 2.91
N LEU A 186 -22.39 -8.65 4.20
CA LEU A 186 -21.43 -9.60 4.76
C LEU A 186 -21.58 -11.01 4.12
N ASP A 187 -22.81 -11.40 3.78
CA ASP A 187 -23.06 -12.67 3.07
C ASP A 187 -22.32 -12.73 1.71
N LYS A 188 -22.21 -11.58 1.04
CA LYS A 188 -21.54 -11.44 -0.26
C LYS A 188 -20.04 -11.13 -0.14
N ALA A 189 -19.54 -10.78 1.03
CA ALA A 189 -18.14 -10.53 1.26
C ALA A 189 -17.35 -11.85 1.20
N PRO A 190 -16.17 -11.91 0.55
CA PRO A 190 -15.34 -13.12 0.53
C PRO A 190 -14.84 -13.53 1.91
N LEU A 191 -14.68 -12.58 2.82
CA LEU A 191 -14.16 -12.77 4.17
C LEU A 191 -14.92 -11.91 5.17
N GLY A 192 -15.08 -12.42 6.39
CA GLY A 192 -15.47 -11.66 7.57
C GLY A 192 -14.49 -11.90 8.71
N ILE A 193 -14.31 -10.92 9.58
CA ILE A 193 -13.55 -11.07 10.82
C ILE A 193 -14.41 -10.55 11.96
N LEU A 194 -14.76 -11.43 12.91
CA LEU A 194 -15.37 -11.04 14.17
C LEU A 194 -14.24 -10.66 15.14
N VAL A 195 -14.26 -9.43 15.61
CA VAL A 195 -13.33 -8.91 16.61
C VAL A 195 -14.01 -8.96 17.96
N CYS A 196 -13.39 -9.67 18.87
CA CYS A 196 -13.79 -9.82 20.26
C CYS A 196 -12.72 -9.26 21.19
N GLY A 197 -13.06 -9.10 22.46
CA GLY A 197 -12.09 -8.83 23.51
C GLY A 197 -12.29 -9.79 24.68
N ASP A 198 -11.18 -10.24 25.26
CA ASP A 198 -11.16 -11.00 26.52
C ASP A 198 -11.12 -10.04 27.70
N ILE A 199 -12.24 -9.89 28.40
CA ILE A 199 -12.36 -8.96 29.53
C ILE A 199 -11.41 -9.33 30.67
N SER A 200 -11.09 -10.61 30.84
CA SER A 200 -10.18 -11.06 31.90
C SER A 200 -8.74 -10.60 31.66
N ARG A 201 -8.37 -10.31 30.40
CA ARG A 201 -7.06 -9.79 29.99
C ARG A 201 -7.04 -8.28 29.82
N SER A 202 -8.20 -7.61 29.83
CA SER A 202 -8.29 -6.16 29.71
C SER A 202 -7.68 -5.47 30.93
N CYS A 203 -7.13 -4.28 30.73
CA CYS A 203 -6.57 -3.47 31.81
C CYS A 203 -7.63 -3.22 32.89
N GLY A 204 -7.35 -3.67 34.11
CA GLY A 204 -8.29 -3.59 35.25
C GLY A 204 -9.60 -4.35 35.05
N GLN A 205 -9.70 -5.22 34.06
CA GLN A 205 -10.94 -5.91 33.65
C GLN A 205 -12.07 -4.93 33.28
N GLU A 206 -11.68 -3.72 32.85
CA GLU A 206 -12.60 -2.64 32.51
C GLU A 206 -13.06 -2.75 31.04
N LEU A 207 -14.38 -2.77 30.84
CA LEU A 207 -14.99 -2.86 29.51
C LEU A 207 -14.61 -1.65 28.64
N SER A 208 -14.46 -0.47 29.21
CA SER A 208 -14.10 0.75 28.48
C SER A 208 -12.71 0.64 27.82
N TYR A 209 -11.71 0.09 28.52
CA TYR A 209 -10.39 -0.17 27.96
C TYR A 209 -10.44 -1.24 26.87
N LEU A 210 -11.15 -2.34 27.13
CA LEU A 210 -11.33 -3.42 26.15
C LEU A 210 -11.90 -2.89 24.83
N LEU A 211 -12.91 -2.03 24.89
CA LEU A 211 -13.55 -1.47 23.69
C LEU A 211 -12.61 -0.53 22.93
N GLN A 212 -11.81 0.28 23.63
CA GLN A 212 -10.80 1.15 23.00
C GLN A 212 -9.72 0.31 22.32
N ASP A 213 -9.17 -0.68 23.00
CA ASP A 213 -8.14 -1.58 22.48
C ASP A 213 -8.64 -2.33 21.24
N CYS A 214 -9.84 -2.93 21.30
CA CYS A 214 -10.44 -3.61 20.15
C CYS A 214 -10.76 -2.64 19.00
N SER A 215 -11.18 -1.42 19.28
CA SER A 215 -11.45 -0.40 18.25
C SER A 215 -10.18 0.02 17.53
N ALA A 216 -9.06 0.14 18.23
CA ALA A 216 -7.74 0.38 17.61
C ALA A 216 -7.35 -0.77 16.68
N CYS A 217 -7.55 -2.03 17.09
CA CYS A 217 -7.32 -3.19 16.23
C CYS A 217 -8.22 -3.16 14.98
N VAL A 218 -9.49 -2.80 15.10
CA VAL A 218 -10.42 -2.70 13.97
C VAL A 218 -9.96 -1.61 12.98
N GLU A 219 -9.56 -0.43 13.46
CA GLU A 219 -9.10 0.62 12.54
C GLU A 219 -7.83 0.23 11.82
N ASN A 220 -6.84 -0.40 12.50
CA ASN A 220 -5.66 -0.95 11.84
C ASN A 220 -6.03 -1.98 10.76
N LEU A 221 -7.00 -2.86 11.04
CA LEU A 221 -7.50 -3.85 10.09
C LEU A 221 -8.12 -3.18 8.85
N LEU A 222 -8.91 -2.12 9.05
CA LEU A 222 -9.53 -1.36 7.95
C LEU A 222 -8.50 -0.62 7.11
N LEU A 223 -7.49 -0.04 7.73
CA LEU A 223 -6.39 0.64 7.05
C LEU A 223 -5.55 -0.36 6.24
N ALA A 224 -5.18 -1.49 6.85
CA ALA A 224 -4.43 -2.55 6.18
C ALA A 224 -5.18 -3.08 4.95
N ALA A 225 -6.49 -3.34 5.07
CA ALA A 225 -7.31 -3.76 3.94
C ALA A 225 -7.27 -2.73 2.80
N SER A 226 -7.40 -1.43 3.11
CA SER A 226 -7.32 -0.34 2.13
C SER A 226 -5.95 -0.26 1.46
N MET A 227 -4.87 -0.43 2.23
CA MET A 227 -3.48 -0.42 1.72
C MET A 227 -3.17 -1.61 0.82
N LEU A 228 -3.78 -2.77 1.10
CA LEU A 228 -3.68 -3.97 0.29
C LEU A 228 -4.60 -3.95 -0.96
N GLY A 229 -5.34 -2.85 -1.19
CA GLY A 229 -6.26 -2.72 -2.31
C GLY A 229 -7.60 -3.45 -2.13
N MET A 230 -7.92 -3.83 -0.90
CA MET A 230 -9.20 -4.45 -0.53
C MET A 230 -10.20 -3.41 -0.02
N GLY A 231 -11.47 -3.73 -0.16
CA GLY A 231 -12.56 -3.03 0.51
C GLY A 231 -12.84 -3.62 1.88
N ALA A 232 -13.21 -2.77 2.84
CA ALA A 232 -13.64 -3.21 4.16
C ALA A 232 -14.78 -2.35 4.72
N CYS A 233 -15.59 -2.94 5.61
CA CYS A 233 -16.63 -2.21 6.31
C CYS A 233 -16.79 -2.74 7.75
N TRP A 234 -16.79 -1.81 8.69
CA TRP A 234 -17.09 -2.06 10.11
C TRP A 234 -18.59 -2.24 10.33
N LEU A 235 -18.99 -3.34 10.93
CA LEU A 235 -20.32 -3.65 11.41
C LEU A 235 -20.30 -3.64 12.95
N GLY A 236 -20.95 -2.66 13.55
CA GLY A 236 -20.98 -2.52 15.01
C GLY A 236 -21.80 -3.62 15.69
N VAL A 237 -21.22 -4.29 16.65
CA VAL A 237 -21.87 -5.24 17.55
C VAL A 237 -22.17 -4.56 18.87
N HIS A 238 -21.12 -4.22 19.63
CA HIS A 238 -21.26 -3.45 20.87
C HIS A 238 -21.72 -2.00 20.57
N PRO A 239 -22.58 -1.38 21.39
CA PRO A 239 -23.14 -1.81 22.67
C PRO A 239 -24.53 -2.47 22.56
N ARG A 240 -24.90 -3.04 21.42
CA ARG A 240 -26.24 -3.61 21.22
C ARG A 240 -26.32 -5.01 21.82
N GLN A 241 -27.00 -5.15 22.98
CA GLN A 241 -27.07 -6.40 23.73
C GLN A 241 -27.63 -7.55 22.89
N GLU A 242 -28.68 -7.32 22.13
CA GLU A 242 -29.27 -8.28 21.20
C GLU A 242 -28.28 -8.90 20.21
N ARG A 243 -27.33 -8.07 19.68
CA ARG A 243 -26.28 -8.54 18.76
C ARG A 243 -25.20 -9.32 19.51
N ILE A 244 -24.82 -8.83 20.69
CA ILE A 244 -23.86 -9.48 21.57
C ILE A 244 -24.34 -10.89 21.90
N ASP A 245 -25.58 -11.04 22.38
CA ASP A 245 -26.15 -12.33 22.80
C ASP A 245 -26.30 -13.28 21.60
N ALA A 246 -26.77 -12.78 20.44
CA ALA A 246 -26.87 -13.56 19.23
C ALA A 246 -25.53 -14.14 18.78
N LEU A 247 -24.44 -13.32 18.79
CA LEU A 247 -23.11 -13.77 18.39
C LEU A 247 -22.46 -14.66 19.46
N LYS A 248 -22.65 -14.36 20.75
CA LYS A 248 -22.22 -15.27 21.84
C LYS A 248 -22.83 -16.64 21.67
N LYS A 249 -24.13 -16.72 21.40
CA LYS A 249 -24.83 -17.99 21.15
C LYS A 249 -24.34 -18.68 19.88
N LEU A 250 -24.22 -17.96 18.78
CA LEU A 250 -23.81 -18.51 17.48
C LEU A 250 -22.42 -19.15 17.53
N PHE A 251 -21.46 -18.47 18.17
CA PHE A 251 -20.06 -18.89 18.27
C PHE A 251 -19.74 -19.66 19.56
N LYS A 252 -20.72 -19.83 20.46
CA LYS A 252 -20.52 -20.43 21.81
C LYS A 252 -19.36 -19.77 22.54
N LEU A 253 -19.30 -18.42 22.49
CA LEU A 253 -18.22 -17.67 23.11
C LEU A 253 -18.23 -17.86 24.64
N PRO A 254 -17.07 -18.00 25.29
CA PRO A 254 -16.97 -17.99 26.74
C PRO A 254 -17.52 -16.67 27.34
N GLU A 255 -17.88 -16.69 28.60
CA GLU A 255 -18.48 -15.53 29.28
C GLU A 255 -17.59 -14.29 29.28
N ASN A 256 -16.27 -14.52 29.45
CA ASN A 256 -15.25 -13.47 29.43
C ASN A 256 -14.97 -12.89 28.04
N ILE A 257 -15.49 -13.48 26.96
CA ILE A 257 -15.30 -12.98 25.60
C ILE A 257 -16.45 -12.09 25.19
N VAL A 258 -16.13 -10.84 24.85
CA VAL A 258 -17.07 -9.79 24.47
C VAL A 258 -16.95 -9.53 22.96
N PRO A 259 -17.96 -9.82 22.13
CA PRO A 259 -17.95 -9.46 20.72
C PRO A 259 -18.13 -7.94 20.56
N VAL A 260 -17.19 -7.31 19.82
CA VAL A 260 -17.11 -5.84 19.68
C VAL A 260 -17.58 -5.38 18.31
N ALA A 261 -17.08 -6.03 17.26
CA ALA A 261 -17.37 -5.66 15.88
C ALA A 261 -17.23 -6.84 14.93
N VAL A 262 -17.87 -6.76 13.76
CA VAL A 262 -17.56 -7.62 12.61
C VAL A 262 -17.02 -6.74 11.50
N VAL A 263 -15.97 -7.17 10.83
CA VAL A 263 -15.43 -6.49 9.65
C VAL A 263 -15.70 -7.37 8.43
N ALA A 264 -16.47 -6.85 7.47
CA ALA A 264 -16.58 -7.43 6.14
C ALA A 264 -15.41 -7.01 5.27
N LEU A 265 -14.78 -7.94 4.56
CA LEU A 265 -13.54 -7.74 3.82
C LEU A 265 -13.59 -8.43 2.47
N GLY A 266 -12.94 -7.86 1.47
CA GLY A 266 -12.77 -8.49 0.17
C GLY A 266 -12.29 -7.56 -0.91
N TRP A 267 -11.99 -8.13 -2.06
CA TRP A 267 -11.63 -7.39 -3.25
C TRP A 267 -12.84 -6.59 -3.78
N THR A 268 -12.59 -5.42 -4.33
CA THR A 268 -13.67 -4.53 -4.79
C THR A 268 -13.26 -3.70 -5.99
N THR A 269 -14.24 -3.33 -6.79
CA THR A 269 -14.13 -2.25 -7.78
C THR A 269 -14.85 -0.98 -7.34
N GLU A 270 -15.52 -1.02 -6.16
CA GLU A 270 -16.16 0.18 -5.60
C GLU A 270 -15.08 1.18 -5.17
N THR A 271 -15.10 2.36 -5.74
CA THR A 271 -14.20 3.46 -5.41
C THR A 271 -14.98 4.62 -4.80
N LYS A 272 -14.38 5.26 -3.80
CA LYS A 272 -14.94 6.46 -3.17
C LYS A 272 -13.85 7.53 -3.07
N PRO A 273 -14.16 8.81 -3.26
CA PRO A 273 -13.17 9.87 -3.11
C PRO A 273 -12.59 9.87 -1.68
N PRO A 274 -11.34 10.23 -1.49
CA PRO A 274 -10.76 10.46 -0.16
C PRO A 274 -11.61 11.45 0.64
N ARG A 275 -11.62 11.30 1.97
CA ARG A 275 -12.44 12.13 2.85
C ARG A 275 -11.72 12.44 4.15
N THR A 276 -11.90 13.67 4.60
CA THR A 276 -11.70 14.08 5.99
C THR A 276 -13.00 14.67 6.53
N ASN A 277 -13.19 14.56 7.84
CA ASN A 277 -14.27 15.23 8.57
C ASN A 277 -13.67 16.30 9.49
N TYR A 278 -12.53 16.88 9.13
CA TYR A 278 -11.91 17.92 9.91
C TYR A 278 -12.83 19.14 10.04
N GLN A 279 -13.07 19.55 11.25
CA GLN A 279 -13.89 20.70 11.62
C GLN A 279 -13.07 21.55 12.58
N PRO A 280 -12.56 22.70 12.14
CA PRO A 280 -11.69 23.57 12.96
C PRO A 280 -12.33 23.94 14.29
N GLU A 281 -13.65 24.13 14.33
CA GLU A 281 -14.43 24.47 15.52
C GLU A 281 -14.44 23.38 16.60
N GLN A 282 -14.03 22.15 16.28
CA GLN A 282 -13.85 21.05 17.24
C GLN A 282 -12.43 20.98 17.82
N VAL A 283 -11.56 21.89 17.41
CA VAL A 283 -10.16 21.94 17.86
C VAL A 283 -9.99 23.11 18.81
N HIS A 284 -9.71 22.81 20.07
CA HIS A 284 -9.50 23.80 21.11
C HIS A 284 -8.02 23.79 21.50
N LEU A 285 -7.38 24.98 21.54
CA LEU A 285 -5.99 25.15 21.91
C LEU A 285 -5.92 25.45 23.41
N ASP A 286 -5.20 24.62 24.17
CA ASP A 286 -4.92 24.69 25.59
C ASP A 286 -6.17 24.64 26.52
N ARG A 287 -7.32 25.05 26.05
CA ARG A 287 -8.57 25.10 26.82
C ARG A 287 -9.76 24.76 25.93
N TRP A 288 -10.81 24.23 26.58
CA TRP A 288 -12.13 24.07 25.95
C TRP A 288 -12.79 25.41 25.70
#